data_e08b99905f26181ebbeedaa100b713b1
#
_entry.id   e08b99905f26181ebbeedaa100b713b1
#
_cell.length_a   1.000
_cell.length_b   1.000
_cell.length_c   1.000
_cell.angle_alpha   90.00
_cell.angle_beta   90.00
_cell.angle_gamma   90.00
#
_symmetry.space_group_name_H-M   'P 1'
#
loop_
_entity.id
_entity.type
_entity.pdbx_description
1 polymer ?
#
loop_
_entity_poly.entity_id
_entity_poly.type
_entity_poly.pdbx_seq_one_letter_code
_entity_poly.pdbx_strand_id
1 'polypeptide(L)'
;MSNTASGKFAKFISDRSGMEFPYKEMVKEWNGARVHISEFEPKHPQLEPKPHTADPQGLRNARPARTEPATQNLLPSNPIGTTASSSTVTITEPSHGRTVSEVIELRNVDGSPGGLAFTTYENSFVITSVTTNNYTFNLNTTAAITENSGGATVTAGPVTLTP
;
A
#
# COMPACT_ATOMS: atom_id res chain seq x y z
N MET A 1 54.56 7.16 -20.55
CA MET A 1 53.35 6.42 -20.88
C MET A 1 52.35 6.56 -19.73
N SER A 2 51.21 7.15 -19.96
CA SER A 2 50.17 7.23 -18.95
C SER A 2 49.66 5.83 -18.64
N ASN A 3 49.95 5.34 -17.47
CA ASN A 3 49.51 4.00 -17.04
C ASN A 3 48.07 4.11 -16.55
N THR A 4 47.13 4.05 -17.49
CA THR A 4 45.70 4.12 -17.18
C THR A 4 45.33 2.80 -16.49
N ALA A 5 45.15 2.84 -15.17
CA ALA A 5 44.75 1.68 -14.40
C ALA A 5 43.31 1.31 -14.72
N SER A 6 43.08 0.14 -15.30
CA SER A 6 41.76 -0.38 -15.66
C SER A 6 41.62 -1.87 -15.32
N GLY A 7 40.37 -2.33 -15.15
CA GLY A 7 40.06 -3.72 -14.81
C GLY A 7 40.74 -4.19 -13.52
N LYS A 8 41.48 -5.30 -13.56
CA LYS A 8 42.16 -5.87 -12.38
C LYS A 8 43.26 -4.99 -11.78
N PHE A 9 43.74 -4.01 -12.53
CA PHE A 9 44.75 -3.04 -12.13
C PHE A 9 44.18 -1.69 -11.76
N ALA A 10 42.84 -1.57 -11.71
CA ALA A 10 42.15 -0.34 -11.30
C ALA A 10 42.61 0.07 -9.90
N LYS A 11 42.76 1.36 -9.71
CA LYS A 11 43.13 1.98 -8.44
C LYS A 11 41.99 2.82 -7.91
N PHE A 12 41.99 3.02 -6.60
CA PHE A 12 41.03 3.82 -5.88
C PHE A 12 41.74 4.67 -4.83
N ILE A 13 41.23 5.86 -4.57
CA ILE A 13 41.76 6.75 -3.52
C ILE A 13 41.01 6.46 -2.23
N SER A 14 41.74 6.14 -1.15
CA SER A 14 41.13 5.93 0.16
C SER A 14 40.52 7.23 0.69
N ASP A 15 39.30 7.13 1.19
CA ASP A 15 38.61 8.28 1.79
C ASP A 15 39.24 8.73 3.12
N ARG A 16 40.08 7.87 3.72
CA ARG A 16 40.75 8.19 5.00
C ARG A 16 42.09 8.86 4.80
N SER A 17 42.99 8.26 4.04
CA SER A 17 44.37 8.77 3.84
C SER A 17 44.53 9.63 2.59
N GLY A 18 43.61 9.55 1.63
CA GLY A 18 43.77 10.18 0.32
C GLY A 18 44.82 9.52 -0.55
N MET A 19 45.35 8.36 -0.15
CA MET A 19 46.36 7.61 -0.90
C MET A 19 45.72 6.67 -1.92
N GLU A 20 46.46 6.38 -2.99
CA GLU A 20 46.00 5.53 -4.08
C GLU A 20 46.35 4.06 -3.79
N PHE A 21 45.35 3.17 -3.77
CA PHE A 21 45.47 1.74 -3.51
C PHE A 21 44.83 0.90 -4.62
N PRO A 22 45.16 -0.38 -4.74
CA PRO A 22 44.47 -1.30 -5.66
C PRO A 22 43.02 -1.41 -5.32
N TYR A 23 42.14 -1.26 -6.31
CA TYR A 23 40.67 -1.29 -6.11
C TYR A 23 40.18 -2.57 -5.40
N LYS A 24 40.85 -3.72 -5.64
CA LYS A 24 40.45 -5.00 -5.04
C LYS A 24 40.67 -5.09 -3.53
N GLU A 25 41.52 -4.22 -2.99
CA GLU A 25 41.87 -4.17 -1.56
C GLU A 25 41.07 -3.13 -0.80
N MET A 26 40.13 -2.48 -1.50
CA MET A 26 39.25 -1.48 -0.90
C MET A 26 38.04 -2.14 -0.24
N VAL A 27 37.75 -1.73 1.00
CA VAL A 27 36.64 -2.19 1.82
C VAL A 27 35.73 -1.02 2.16
N LYS A 28 34.45 -1.30 2.32
CA LYS A 28 33.49 -0.29 2.79
C LYS A 28 33.37 -0.36 4.31
N GLU A 29 33.59 0.75 4.99
CA GLU A 29 33.38 0.89 6.43
C GLU A 29 31.91 1.04 6.81
N TRP A 30 31.65 0.94 8.09
CA TRP A 30 30.32 1.09 8.68
C TRP A 30 29.69 2.50 8.46
N ASN A 31 30.51 3.55 8.32
CA ASN A 31 30.12 4.94 8.04
C ASN A 31 29.86 5.19 6.55
N GLY A 32 30.15 4.22 5.69
CA GLY A 32 30.01 4.30 4.24
C GLY A 32 31.26 4.67 3.50
N ALA A 33 32.35 5.10 4.17
CA ALA A 33 33.63 5.39 3.57
C ALA A 33 34.26 4.16 2.93
N ARG A 34 35.01 4.36 1.85
CA ARG A 34 35.80 3.32 1.21
C ARG A 34 37.26 3.52 1.53
N VAL A 35 37.83 2.54 2.22
CA VAL A 35 39.21 2.60 2.69
C VAL A 35 39.98 1.35 2.28
N HIS A 36 41.32 1.43 2.28
CA HIS A 36 42.15 0.25 2.09
C HIS A 36 42.03 -0.69 3.31
N ILE A 37 42.20 -2.01 3.10
CA ILE A 37 42.05 -3.01 4.17
C ILE A 37 42.97 -2.77 5.37
N SER A 38 44.12 -2.17 5.16
CA SER A 38 45.05 -1.80 6.24
C SER A 38 44.60 -0.64 7.09
N GLU A 39 43.66 0.17 6.58
CA GLU A 39 43.07 1.32 7.25
C GLU A 39 41.66 1.05 7.80
N PHE A 40 41.17 -0.17 7.58
CA PHE A 40 39.83 -0.57 7.97
C PHE A 40 39.64 -0.57 9.49
N GLU A 41 38.57 0.09 9.94
CA GLU A 41 38.20 0.19 11.33
C GLU A 41 36.79 -0.39 11.54
N PRO A 42 36.66 -1.44 12.37
CA PRO A 42 35.35 -2.00 12.68
C PRO A 42 34.51 -1.01 13.47
N LYS A 43 33.20 -1.05 13.31
CA LYS A 43 32.27 -0.25 14.09
C LYS A 43 32.37 -0.62 15.57
N HIS A 44 32.56 0.39 16.43
CA HIS A 44 32.59 0.18 17.87
C HIS A 44 31.21 -0.31 18.37
N PRO A 45 31.15 -1.36 19.21
CA PRO A 45 29.89 -1.93 19.69
C PRO A 45 28.95 -0.92 20.40
N GLN A 46 29.51 0.13 21.02
CA GLN A 46 28.71 1.16 21.66
C GLN A 46 27.89 2.04 20.68
N LEU A 47 28.30 2.07 19.41
CA LEU A 47 27.59 2.81 18.36
C LEU A 47 26.39 2.04 17.79
N GLU A 48 26.20 0.80 18.20
CA GLU A 48 25.03 0.03 17.85
C GLU A 48 23.96 0.18 18.94
N PRO A 49 22.72 0.53 18.59
CA PRO A 49 21.64 0.59 19.55
C PRO A 49 21.44 -0.81 20.15
N LYS A 50 21.39 -0.88 21.49
CA LYS A 50 21.07 -2.13 22.17
C LYS A 50 19.59 -2.46 21.88
N PRO A 51 19.26 -3.69 21.43
CA PRO A 51 17.87 -4.07 21.25
C PRO A 51 17.18 -4.14 22.63
N HIS A 52 16.21 -3.27 22.83
CA HIS A 52 15.30 -3.33 23.96
C HIS A 52 14.01 -3.99 23.52
N THR A 53 13.54 -4.99 24.26
CA THR A 53 12.29 -5.71 23.94
C THR A 53 11.04 -4.84 23.97
N ALA A 54 11.10 -3.70 24.66
CA ALA A 54 10.01 -2.74 24.83
C ALA A 54 10.21 -1.43 24.02
N ASP A 55 11.32 -1.27 23.30
CA ASP A 55 11.63 -0.06 22.55
C ASP A 55 11.74 -0.34 21.04
N PRO A 56 10.72 0.04 20.24
CA PRO A 56 10.75 -0.15 18.80
C PRO A 56 11.85 0.67 18.10
N GLN A 57 12.41 1.68 18.74
CA GLN A 57 13.51 2.48 18.19
C GLN A 57 14.85 1.74 18.22
N GLY A 58 14.96 0.69 19.04
CA GLY A 58 16.14 -0.18 19.09
C GLY A 58 16.26 -1.15 17.90
N LEU A 59 15.29 -1.22 17.02
CA LEU A 59 15.31 -2.10 15.87
C LEU A 59 16.13 -1.51 14.72
N ARG A 60 17.20 -2.19 14.32
CA ARG A 60 18.05 -1.76 13.20
C ARG A 60 17.29 -1.69 11.87
N ASN A 61 16.34 -2.57 11.65
CA ASN A 61 15.53 -2.67 10.43
C ASN A 61 14.05 -2.84 10.81
N ALA A 62 13.48 -1.82 11.44
CA ALA A 62 12.06 -1.83 11.75
C ALA A 62 11.25 -1.81 10.44
N ARG A 63 10.39 -2.81 10.29
CA ARG A 63 9.37 -2.85 9.23
C ARG A 63 8.01 -2.91 9.91
N PRO A 64 7.41 -1.77 10.22
CA PRO A 64 6.07 -1.74 10.78
C PRO A 64 5.07 -2.39 9.81
N ALA A 65 3.99 -2.92 10.35
CA ALA A 65 2.89 -3.38 9.53
C ALA A 65 2.39 -2.22 8.64
N ARG A 66 1.96 -2.55 7.44
CA ARG A 66 1.40 -1.57 6.51
C ARG A 66 0.14 -0.98 7.12
N THR A 67 0.10 0.33 7.28
CA THR A 67 -1.05 1.08 7.82
C THR A 67 -1.85 1.81 6.73
N GLU A 68 -1.45 1.62 5.46
CA GLU A 68 -2.16 2.23 4.34
C GLU A 68 -3.56 1.64 4.21
N PRO A 69 -4.57 2.47 3.90
CA PRO A 69 -5.90 1.98 3.64
C PRO A 69 -5.90 0.99 2.47
N ALA A 70 -6.79 0.00 2.52
CA ALA A 70 -6.93 -0.98 1.47
C ALA A 70 -7.20 -0.29 0.12
N THR A 71 -6.60 -0.83 -0.95
CA THR A 71 -6.80 -0.33 -2.31
C THR A 71 -8.28 -0.45 -2.68
N GLN A 72 -8.85 0.61 -3.26
CA GLN A 72 -10.23 0.66 -3.72
C GLN A 72 -10.29 0.78 -5.24
N ASN A 73 -11.35 0.22 -5.83
CA ASN A 73 -11.62 0.32 -7.25
C ASN A 73 -12.64 1.44 -7.51
N LEU A 74 -12.40 2.27 -8.54
CA LEU A 74 -13.35 3.27 -8.97
C LEU A 74 -14.49 2.59 -9.74
N LEU A 75 -15.73 2.84 -9.33
CA LEU A 75 -16.92 2.27 -9.95
C LEU A 75 -17.37 3.08 -11.18
N PRO A 76 -18.19 2.49 -12.06
CA PRO A 76 -18.86 3.25 -13.12
C PRO A 76 -19.72 4.38 -12.57
N SER A 77 -20.12 5.32 -13.43
CA SER A 77 -21.03 6.41 -13.02
C SER A 77 -22.37 5.86 -12.55
N ASN A 78 -22.86 6.38 -11.41
CA ASN A 78 -24.11 5.99 -10.77
C ASN A 78 -24.23 4.48 -10.49
N PRO A 79 -23.29 3.90 -9.75
CA PRO A 79 -23.19 2.45 -9.57
C PRO A 79 -24.19 1.89 -8.55
N ILE A 80 -24.84 2.74 -7.77
CA ILE A 80 -25.72 2.37 -6.67
C ILE A 80 -27.16 2.28 -7.17
N GLY A 81 -27.68 1.06 -7.31
CA GLY A 81 -29.07 0.79 -7.66
C GLY A 81 -29.92 0.54 -6.41
N THR A 82 -30.97 1.32 -6.24
CA THR A 82 -31.94 1.22 -5.14
C THR A 82 -33.33 0.89 -5.66
N THR A 83 -34.16 0.24 -4.83
CA THR A 83 -35.57 -0.01 -5.10
C THR A 83 -36.40 0.54 -3.95
N ALA A 84 -37.43 1.30 -4.27
CA ALA A 84 -38.33 1.88 -3.27
C ALA A 84 -38.89 0.81 -2.33
N SER A 85 -38.95 1.14 -1.03
CA SER A 85 -39.39 0.23 0.04
C SER A 85 -38.55 -1.03 0.24
N SER A 86 -37.34 -1.08 -0.36
CA SER A 86 -36.40 -2.17 -0.18
C SER A 86 -35.16 -1.69 0.57
N SER A 87 -34.59 -2.58 1.41
CA SER A 87 -33.27 -2.37 2.04
C SER A 87 -32.14 -2.95 1.21
N THR A 88 -32.43 -3.73 0.16
CA THR A 88 -31.42 -4.33 -0.71
C THR A 88 -30.91 -3.29 -1.71
N VAL A 89 -29.61 -3.13 -1.74
CA VAL A 89 -28.89 -2.26 -2.68
C VAL A 89 -28.11 -3.12 -3.64
N THR A 90 -28.13 -2.76 -4.91
CA THR A 90 -27.35 -3.38 -5.96
C THR A 90 -26.22 -2.47 -6.39
N ILE A 91 -24.99 -2.96 -6.38
CA ILE A 91 -23.83 -2.22 -6.88
C ILE A 91 -23.40 -2.79 -8.22
N THR A 92 -23.16 -1.91 -9.16
CA THR A 92 -22.61 -2.24 -10.48
C THR A 92 -21.08 -2.06 -10.45
N GLU A 93 -20.37 -3.16 -10.56
CA GLU A 93 -18.91 -3.22 -10.63
C GLU A 93 -18.54 -4.32 -11.66
N PRO A 94 -18.18 -3.95 -12.90
CA PRO A 94 -17.87 -4.92 -13.95
C PRO A 94 -16.67 -5.80 -13.61
N SER A 95 -16.80 -7.13 -13.81
CA SER A 95 -15.72 -8.11 -13.62
C SER A 95 -15.03 -8.05 -12.24
N HIS A 96 -15.80 -7.82 -11.20
CA HIS A 96 -15.29 -7.51 -9.86
C HIS A 96 -14.62 -8.69 -9.13
N GLY A 97 -14.87 -9.94 -9.51
CA GLY A 97 -14.27 -11.11 -8.87
C GLY A 97 -14.62 -11.33 -7.38
N ARG A 98 -15.59 -10.58 -6.85
CA ARG A 98 -16.00 -10.67 -5.44
C ARG A 98 -16.83 -11.92 -5.17
N THR A 99 -16.86 -12.33 -3.90
CA THR A 99 -17.61 -13.52 -3.43
C THR A 99 -18.68 -13.16 -2.41
N VAL A 100 -19.66 -14.04 -2.25
CA VAL A 100 -20.68 -13.90 -1.18
C VAL A 100 -20.01 -13.97 0.18
N SER A 101 -20.50 -13.18 1.14
CA SER A 101 -19.94 -13.00 2.50
C SER A 101 -18.66 -12.19 2.57
N GLU A 102 -18.13 -11.68 1.46
CA GLU A 102 -17.04 -10.72 1.47
C GLU A 102 -17.51 -9.38 2.05
N VAL A 103 -16.61 -8.68 2.75
CA VAL A 103 -16.88 -7.35 3.30
C VAL A 103 -16.35 -6.30 2.33
N ILE A 104 -17.21 -5.37 1.95
CA ILE A 104 -16.86 -4.21 1.12
C ILE A 104 -17.06 -2.92 1.89
N GLU A 105 -16.32 -1.90 1.52
CA GLU A 105 -16.47 -0.53 1.97
C GLU A 105 -16.66 0.38 0.76
N LEU A 106 -17.73 1.17 0.78
CA LEU A 106 -17.96 2.21 -0.22
C LEU A 106 -17.48 3.55 0.31
N ARG A 107 -16.92 4.36 -0.57
CA ARG A 107 -16.46 5.72 -0.28
C ARG A 107 -16.78 6.66 -1.42
N ASN A 108 -16.77 7.97 -1.11
CA ASN A 108 -16.99 9.06 -2.07
C ASN A 108 -18.34 8.95 -2.79
N VAL A 109 -19.38 8.57 -2.06
CA VAL A 109 -20.74 8.54 -2.57
C VAL A 109 -21.28 9.97 -2.68
N ASP A 110 -21.76 10.34 -3.85
CA ASP A 110 -22.32 11.66 -4.09
C ASP A 110 -23.85 11.62 -4.11
N GLY A 111 -24.47 12.71 -3.63
CA GLY A 111 -25.90 12.86 -3.60
C GLY A 111 -26.60 12.10 -2.48
N SER A 112 -27.82 11.63 -2.76
CA SER A 112 -28.70 10.92 -1.81
C SER A 112 -29.29 9.68 -2.48
N PRO A 113 -28.53 8.62 -2.72
CA PRO A 113 -29.02 7.41 -3.40
C PRO A 113 -30.29 6.86 -2.71
N GLY A 114 -31.34 6.60 -3.48
CA GLY A 114 -32.59 6.10 -2.96
C GLY A 114 -33.31 7.04 -1.96
N GLY A 115 -32.95 8.34 -1.94
CA GLY A 115 -33.44 9.30 -0.98
C GLY A 115 -32.82 9.20 0.41
N LEU A 116 -31.74 8.46 0.57
CA LEU A 116 -30.98 8.29 1.82
C LEU A 116 -29.71 9.15 1.79
N ALA A 117 -29.25 9.62 2.95
CA ALA A 117 -27.99 10.36 3.05
C ALA A 117 -26.81 9.50 2.60
N PHE A 118 -25.83 10.11 1.92
CA PHE A 118 -24.60 9.42 1.44
C PHE A 118 -23.87 8.69 2.57
N THR A 119 -23.89 9.22 3.80
CA THR A 119 -23.28 8.60 4.98
C THR A 119 -23.86 7.21 5.32
N THR A 120 -25.05 6.89 4.83
CA THR A 120 -25.64 5.56 4.98
C THR A 120 -24.90 4.51 4.18
N TYR A 121 -24.26 4.92 3.08
CA TYR A 121 -23.53 4.05 2.15
C TYR A 121 -22.04 4.01 2.43
N GLU A 122 -21.47 5.01 3.08
CA GLU A 122 -20.03 5.07 3.40
C GLU A 122 -19.70 4.26 4.66
N ASN A 123 -19.96 2.96 4.58
CA ASN A 123 -19.76 1.99 5.64
C ASN A 123 -19.28 0.65 5.06
N SER A 124 -18.98 -0.28 5.96
CA SER A 124 -18.65 -1.65 5.58
C SER A 124 -19.92 -2.49 5.49
N PHE A 125 -20.08 -3.21 4.39
CA PHE A 125 -21.24 -4.08 4.12
C PHE A 125 -20.78 -5.48 3.78
N VAL A 126 -21.62 -6.48 4.14
CA VAL A 126 -21.41 -7.87 3.76
C VAL A 126 -22.22 -8.16 2.50
N ILE A 127 -21.55 -8.71 1.49
CA ILE A 127 -22.17 -9.08 0.22
C ILE A 127 -23.12 -10.26 0.44
N THR A 128 -24.37 -10.12 0.01
CA THR A 128 -25.41 -11.14 0.14
C THR A 128 -25.61 -11.98 -1.13
N SER A 129 -25.41 -11.38 -2.30
CA SER A 129 -25.53 -12.05 -3.60
C SER A 129 -24.53 -11.45 -4.59
N VAL A 130 -24.08 -12.27 -5.55
CA VAL A 130 -23.06 -11.90 -6.51
C VAL A 130 -23.44 -12.41 -7.90
N THR A 131 -23.22 -11.57 -8.92
CA THR A 131 -23.21 -11.91 -10.35
C THR A 131 -21.89 -11.47 -10.96
N THR A 132 -21.65 -11.66 -12.23
CA THR A 132 -20.40 -11.28 -12.90
C THR A 132 -20.08 -9.78 -12.79
N ASN A 133 -21.11 -8.94 -12.83
CA ASN A 133 -20.96 -7.47 -12.91
C ASN A 133 -21.65 -6.70 -11.80
N ASN A 134 -22.39 -7.39 -10.94
CA ASN A 134 -23.15 -6.74 -9.86
C ASN A 134 -23.08 -7.59 -8.60
N TYR A 135 -23.20 -6.94 -7.45
CA TYR A 135 -23.41 -7.60 -6.18
C TYR A 135 -24.43 -6.83 -5.34
N THR A 136 -25.00 -7.47 -4.36
CA THR A 136 -25.99 -6.87 -3.47
C THR A 136 -25.57 -6.94 -2.02
N PHE A 137 -26.03 -5.97 -1.24
CA PHE A 137 -25.98 -5.99 0.22
C PHE A 137 -27.24 -5.34 0.79
N ASN A 138 -27.44 -5.46 2.09
CA ASN A 138 -28.61 -4.90 2.75
C ASN A 138 -28.23 -3.71 3.64
N LEU A 139 -29.02 -2.64 3.55
CA LEU A 139 -28.99 -1.53 4.48
C LEU A 139 -29.87 -1.82 5.72
N ASN A 140 -29.66 -1.07 6.79
CA ASN A 140 -30.52 -1.09 7.97
C ASN A 140 -31.80 -0.25 7.78
N THR A 141 -31.88 0.47 6.66
CA THR A 141 -33.00 1.34 6.29
C THR A 141 -33.49 1.02 4.89
N THR A 142 -34.75 1.30 4.58
CA THR A 142 -35.30 1.11 3.25
C THR A 142 -35.15 2.38 2.40
N ALA A 143 -34.82 2.20 1.12
CA ALA A 143 -34.79 3.30 0.16
C ALA A 143 -36.21 3.82 -0.10
N ALA A 144 -36.35 5.14 -0.28
CA ALA A 144 -37.58 5.76 -0.61
C ALA A 144 -37.87 5.80 -2.13
N ILE A 145 -36.79 5.74 -2.94
CA ILE A 145 -36.89 5.95 -4.39
C ILE A 145 -36.18 4.79 -5.11
N THR A 146 -36.73 4.41 -6.27
CA THR A 146 -36.07 3.47 -7.18
C THR A 146 -35.23 4.25 -8.19
N GLU A 147 -33.91 4.14 -8.12
CA GLU A 147 -33.01 4.88 -9.01
C GLU A 147 -31.61 4.21 -9.08
N ASN A 148 -30.82 4.64 -10.07
CA ASN A 148 -29.38 4.41 -10.10
C ASN A 148 -28.68 5.76 -9.87
N SER A 149 -27.87 5.84 -8.84
CA SER A 149 -27.23 7.09 -8.38
C SER A 149 -25.90 6.84 -7.69
N GLY A 150 -25.34 7.84 -7.02
CA GLY A 150 -24.08 7.77 -6.32
C GLY A 150 -22.96 8.58 -6.95
N GLY A 151 -23.16 9.10 -8.17
CA GLY A 151 -22.16 9.93 -8.87
C GLY A 151 -21.09 9.12 -9.61
N ALA A 152 -20.01 9.80 -10.00
CA ALA A 152 -18.92 9.22 -10.79
C ALA A 152 -17.64 8.98 -9.96
N THR A 153 -17.67 9.26 -8.67
CA THR A 153 -16.50 9.21 -7.76
C THR A 153 -16.55 8.05 -6.78
N VAL A 154 -17.62 7.26 -6.81
CA VAL A 154 -17.78 6.12 -5.89
C VAL A 154 -16.67 5.11 -6.05
N THR A 155 -16.08 4.72 -4.94
CA THR A 155 -15.08 3.67 -4.90
C THR A 155 -15.53 2.53 -3.99
N ALA A 156 -15.15 1.30 -4.35
CA ALA A 156 -15.41 0.10 -3.57
C ALA A 156 -14.10 -0.64 -3.24
N GLY A 157 -13.93 -1.04 -2.02
CA GLY A 157 -12.74 -1.75 -1.56
C GLY A 157 -13.04 -2.74 -0.43
N PRO A 158 -12.05 -3.55 -0.04
CA PRO A 158 -10.74 -3.74 -0.68
C PRO A 158 -10.86 -4.41 -2.06
N VAL A 159 -9.94 -4.11 -2.96
CA VAL A 159 -9.82 -4.84 -4.23
C VAL A 159 -9.15 -6.18 -3.94
N THR A 160 -9.80 -7.27 -4.30
CA THR A 160 -9.18 -8.59 -4.26
C THR A 160 -8.23 -8.69 -5.46
N LEU A 161 -6.93 -8.59 -5.19
CA LEU A 161 -5.92 -8.88 -6.22
C LEU A 161 -5.91 -10.40 -6.40
N THR A 162 -6.57 -10.90 -7.43
CA THR A 162 -6.32 -12.26 -7.91
C THR A 162 -4.92 -12.31 -8.49
N PRO A 163 -4.04 -13.18 -7.99
CA PRO A 163 -2.68 -13.34 -8.49
C PRO A 163 -2.65 -13.85 -9.94
#